data_a7044bc34e5c94c6fc2545d9432c2a3a
#
_entry.id   a7044bc34e5c94c6fc2545d9432c2a3a
#
_cell.length_a   1.000
_cell.length_b   1.000
_cell.length_c   1.000
_cell.angle_alpha   90.00
_cell.angle_beta   90.00
_cell.angle_gamma   90.00
#
_symmetry.space_group_name_H-M   'P 1'
#
loop_
_entity.id
_entity.type
_entity.pdbx_description
1 polymer ?
#
loop_
_entity_poly.entity_id
_entity_poly.type
_entity_poly.pdbx_seq_one_letter_code
_entity_poly.pdbx_strand_id
1 'polypeptide(L)'
;MQKAIRVLVANRPRLMRETILTTFADQPDIEIVGEVADDSEIMECVKRTLPNFVVIALDQPGRRPSVCDDLLREHPEVRVIAVAPAENYIVYYWASLDIHSSNIEASEDGMLNALRSKLVTKEMN
;
A
#
# COMPACT_ATOMS: atom_id res chain seq x y z
N MET A 1 25.91 -3.14 6.65
CA MET A 1 25.22 -4.27 6.01
C MET A 1 23.85 -3.82 5.54
N GLN A 2 23.57 -3.94 4.25
CA GLN A 2 22.29 -3.54 3.72
C GLN A 2 21.26 -4.64 3.92
N LYS A 3 20.05 -4.23 4.33
CA LYS A 3 18.97 -5.17 4.43
C LYS A 3 18.42 -5.45 3.03
N ALA A 4 17.99 -6.68 2.80
CA ALA A 4 17.34 -7.03 1.55
C ALA A 4 15.99 -6.31 1.45
N ILE A 5 15.62 -5.96 0.23
CA ILE A 5 14.29 -5.42 -0.06
C ILE A 5 13.35 -6.62 -0.16
N ARG A 6 12.37 -6.70 0.71
CA ARG A 6 11.47 -7.84 0.81
C ARG A 6 10.22 -7.59 -0.02
N VAL A 7 9.96 -8.48 -0.97
CA VAL A 7 8.92 -8.26 -1.97
C VAL A 7 7.97 -9.46 -2.02
N LEU A 8 6.68 -9.16 -2.01
CA LEU A 8 5.64 -10.14 -2.27
C LEU A 8 5.13 -9.94 -3.69
N VAL A 9 5.08 -10.99 -4.49
CA VAL A 9 4.66 -10.91 -5.88
C VAL A 9 3.28 -11.53 -6.05
N ALA A 10 2.32 -10.73 -6.51
CA ALA A 10 0.93 -11.13 -6.65
C ALA A 10 0.37 -10.76 -8.03
N ASN A 11 1.21 -10.76 -9.05
CA ASN A 11 0.78 -10.37 -10.38
C ASN A 11 0.00 -11.46 -11.08
N ARG A 12 -0.83 -11.04 -12.02
CA ARG A 12 -1.59 -11.89 -12.93
C ARG A 12 -1.41 -11.38 -14.36
N PRO A 13 -1.48 -12.21 -15.36
CA PRO A 13 -1.59 -13.67 -15.29
C PRO A 13 -0.30 -14.34 -14.88
N ARG A 14 -0.30 -15.68 -14.79
CA ARG A 14 0.85 -16.44 -14.31
C ARG A 14 2.14 -16.10 -15.06
N LEU A 15 2.08 -15.91 -16.36
CA LEU A 15 3.25 -15.60 -17.16
C LEU A 15 3.91 -14.30 -16.69
N MET A 16 3.12 -13.28 -16.43
CA MET A 16 3.64 -12.02 -15.91
C MET A 16 4.24 -12.20 -14.52
N ARG A 17 3.59 -12.98 -13.67
CA ARG A 17 4.11 -13.27 -12.33
C ARG A 17 5.46 -13.96 -12.40
N GLU A 18 5.60 -14.96 -13.27
CA GLU A 18 6.87 -15.67 -13.45
C GLU A 18 7.96 -14.77 -14.00
N THR A 19 7.62 -13.87 -14.91
CA THR A 19 8.58 -12.91 -15.46
C THR A 19 9.12 -12.00 -14.36
N ILE A 20 8.24 -11.49 -13.50
CA ILE A 20 8.64 -10.61 -12.41
C ILE A 20 9.51 -11.37 -11.39
N LEU A 21 9.10 -12.59 -11.05
CA LEU A 21 9.88 -13.43 -10.13
C LEU A 21 11.29 -13.68 -10.65
N THR A 22 11.41 -13.99 -11.93
CA THR A 22 12.70 -14.23 -12.56
C THR A 22 13.56 -12.97 -12.53
N THR A 23 12.96 -11.82 -12.84
CA THR A 23 13.66 -10.54 -12.82
C THR A 23 14.23 -10.24 -11.43
N PHE A 24 13.43 -10.44 -10.40
CA PHE A 24 13.86 -10.14 -9.02
C PHE A 24 14.83 -11.16 -8.48
N ALA A 25 14.72 -12.42 -8.90
CA ALA A 25 15.58 -13.48 -8.40
C ALA A 25 17.05 -13.27 -8.76
N ASP A 26 17.31 -12.53 -9.83
CA ASP A 26 18.67 -12.22 -10.26
C ASP A 26 19.31 -11.07 -9.47
N GLN A 27 18.54 -10.41 -8.60
CA GLN A 27 19.03 -9.24 -7.86
C GLN A 27 19.42 -9.64 -6.44
N PRO A 28 20.70 -9.48 -6.07
CA PRO A 28 21.14 -9.92 -4.74
C PRO A 28 20.57 -9.11 -3.58
N ASP A 29 20.05 -7.90 -3.85
CA ASP A 29 19.49 -7.05 -2.81
C ASP A 29 17.97 -7.22 -2.67
N ILE A 30 17.36 -8.13 -3.44
CA ILE A 30 15.91 -8.37 -3.39
C ILE A 30 15.63 -9.78 -2.89
N GLU A 31 14.77 -9.85 -1.89
CA GLU A 31 14.31 -11.14 -1.33
C GLU A 31 12.82 -11.29 -1.62
N ILE A 32 12.45 -12.34 -2.34
CA ILE A 32 11.05 -12.65 -2.59
C ILE A 32 10.52 -13.41 -1.37
N VAL A 33 9.59 -12.79 -0.64
CA VAL A 33 9.08 -13.37 0.61
C VAL A 33 7.76 -14.11 0.42
N GLY A 34 7.15 -13.99 -0.75
CA GLY A 34 5.93 -14.70 -1.03
C GLY A 34 5.48 -14.52 -2.47
N GLU A 35 4.68 -15.47 -2.90
CA GLU A 35 4.05 -15.45 -4.21
C GLU A 35 2.60 -15.88 -4.03
N VAL A 36 1.65 -15.09 -4.53
CA VAL A 36 0.24 -15.44 -4.49
C VAL A 36 -0.38 -15.29 -5.87
N ALA A 37 -1.29 -16.18 -6.19
CA ALA A 37 -1.94 -16.21 -7.51
C ALA A 37 -3.26 -15.47 -7.52
N ASP A 38 -3.87 -15.26 -6.35
CA ASP A 38 -5.20 -14.70 -6.22
C ASP A 38 -5.15 -13.49 -5.28
N ASP A 39 -5.80 -12.40 -5.70
CA ASP A 39 -5.84 -11.18 -4.88
C ASP A 39 -6.41 -11.43 -3.48
N SER A 40 -7.30 -12.40 -3.33
CA SER A 40 -7.89 -12.72 -2.02
C SER A 40 -6.86 -13.23 -1.02
N GLU A 41 -5.70 -13.68 -1.47
CA GLU A 41 -4.65 -14.20 -0.60
C GLU A 41 -3.61 -13.15 -0.23
N ILE A 42 -3.67 -11.95 -0.83
CA ILE A 42 -2.64 -10.93 -0.64
C ILE A 42 -2.57 -10.47 0.81
N MET A 43 -3.70 -10.11 1.41
CA MET A 43 -3.72 -9.57 2.77
C MET A 43 -3.16 -10.55 3.80
N GLU A 44 -3.53 -11.81 3.68
CA GLU A 44 -3.05 -12.85 4.59
C GLU A 44 -1.54 -13.03 4.45
N CYS A 45 -1.04 -13.04 3.22
CA CYS A 45 0.38 -13.20 2.96
C CYS A 45 1.17 -11.99 3.46
N VAL A 46 0.65 -10.78 3.28
CA VAL A 46 1.29 -9.56 3.79
C VAL A 46 1.41 -9.62 5.31
N LYS A 47 0.33 -10.02 5.97
CA LYS A 47 0.31 -10.14 7.43
C LYS A 47 1.35 -11.13 7.93
N ARG A 48 1.54 -12.23 7.21
CA ARG A 48 2.48 -13.28 7.58
C ARG A 48 3.92 -12.92 7.28
N THR A 49 4.18 -12.30 6.14
CA THR A 49 5.55 -12.05 5.66
C THR A 49 6.09 -10.65 5.91
N LEU A 50 5.19 -9.67 6.11
CA LEU A 50 5.56 -8.27 6.36
C LEU A 50 6.54 -7.73 5.32
N PRO A 51 6.16 -7.69 4.03
CA PRO A 51 7.06 -7.23 2.97
C PRO A 51 7.23 -5.72 2.97
N ASN A 52 8.28 -5.25 2.31
CA ASN A 52 8.47 -3.82 2.04
C ASN A 52 7.61 -3.38 0.86
N PHE A 53 7.51 -4.25 -0.15
CA PHE A 53 6.78 -3.99 -1.39
C PHE A 53 5.85 -5.14 -1.73
N VAL A 54 4.71 -4.81 -2.32
CA VAL A 54 3.81 -5.79 -2.90
C VAL A 54 3.60 -5.41 -4.37
N VAL A 55 3.84 -6.36 -5.28
CA VAL A 55 3.65 -6.15 -6.71
C VAL A 55 2.35 -6.82 -7.12
N ILE A 56 1.41 -6.03 -7.63
CA ILE A 56 0.07 -6.51 -7.97
C ILE A 56 -0.25 -6.27 -9.44
N ALA A 57 -1.33 -6.87 -9.91
CA ALA A 57 -1.82 -6.62 -11.25
C ALA A 57 -2.64 -5.32 -11.28
N LEU A 58 -2.46 -4.55 -12.35
CA LEU A 58 -3.28 -3.37 -12.61
C LEU A 58 -4.20 -3.72 -13.78
N ASP A 59 -5.46 -3.96 -13.48
CA ASP A 59 -6.41 -4.43 -14.48
C ASP A 59 -6.81 -3.33 -15.45
N GLN A 60 -6.92 -2.10 -14.96
CA GLN A 60 -7.30 -0.96 -15.78
C GLN A 60 -6.39 0.23 -15.47
N PRO A 61 -5.61 0.71 -16.44
CA PRO A 61 -4.81 1.92 -16.24
C PRO A 61 -5.70 3.10 -15.85
N GLY A 62 -5.22 3.90 -14.89
CA GLY A 62 -5.97 5.04 -14.40
C GLY A 62 -6.95 4.70 -13.29
N ARG A 63 -7.08 3.43 -12.94
CA ARG A 63 -7.99 3.00 -11.88
C ARG A 63 -7.24 2.20 -10.83
N ARG A 64 -7.17 2.73 -9.61
CA ARG A 64 -6.46 2.06 -8.53
C ARG A 64 -7.18 0.78 -8.11
N PRO A 65 -6.48 -0.36 -8.05
CA PRO A 65 -7.10 -1.60 -7.60
C PRO A 65 -7.60 -1.49 -6.15
N SER A 66 -8.75 -2.10 -5.87
CA SER A 66 -9.33 -2.03 -4.52
C SER A 66 -8.43 -2.69 -3.47
N VAL A 67 -7.68 -3.72 -3.85
CA VAL A 67 -6.76 -4.38 -2.92
C VAL A 67 -5.67 -3.41 -2.47
N CYS A 68 -5.30 -2.45 -3.31
CA CYS A 68 -4.32 -1.43 -2.96
C CYS A 68 -4.82 -0.57 -1.80
N ASP A 69 -6.08 -0.16 -1.84
CA ASP A 69 -6.68 0.65 -0.77
C ASP A 69 -6.70 -0.11 0.55
N ASP A 70 -7.14 -1.36 0.51
CA ASP A 70 -7.20 -2.19 1.71
C ASP A 70 -5.81 -2.41 2.29
N LEU A 71 -4.86 -2.69 1.42
CA LEU A 71 -3.49 -2.96 1.83
C LEU A 71 -2.84 -1.75 2.50
N LEU A 72 -2.95 -0.59 1.89
CA LEU A 72 -2.35 0.63 2.41
C LEU A 72 -3.07 1.15 3.66
N ARG A 73 -4.36 0.82 3.81
CA ARG A 73 -5.10 1.19 5.01
C ARG A 73 -4.64 0.36 6.21
N GLU A 74 -4.44 -0.94 6.02
CA GLU A 74 -4.04 -1.83 7.12
C GLU A 74 -2.53 -1.89 7.33
N HIS A 75 -1.75 -1.65 6.26
CA HIS A 75 -0.29 -1.71 6.31
C HIS A 75 0.31 -0.49 5.61
N PRO A 76 0.16 0.71 6.21
CA PRO A 76 0.59 1.94 5.54
C PRO A 76 2.08 2.04 5.27
N GLU A 77 2.88 1.21 5.94
CA GLU A 77 4.33 1.17 5.71
C GLU A 77 4.72 0.41 4.45
N VAL A 78 3.79 -0.38 3.90
CA VAL A 78 4.04 -1.14 2.69
C VAL A 78 3.88 -0.23 1.47
N ARG A 79 4.65 -0.50 0.43
CA ARG A 79 4.55 0.20 -0.84
C ARG A 79 4.06 -0.77 -1.91
N VAL A 80 3.27 -0.26 -2.85
CA VAL A 80 2.62 -1.10 -3.83
C VAL A 80 3.06 -0.69 -5.24
N ILE A 81 3.40 -1.70 -6.05
CA ILE A 81 3.68 -1.50 -7.47
C ILE A 81 2.63 -2.27 -8.25
N ALA A 82 1.86 -1.56 -9.06
CA ALA A 82 0.79 -2.17 -9.86
C ALA A 82 1.20 -2.15 -11.32
N VAL A 83 1.16 -3.32 -11.97
CA VAL A 83 1.67 -3.50 -13.32
C VAL A 83 0.54 -3.91 -14.27
N ALA A 84 0.38 -3.15 -15.35
CA ALA A 84 -0.54 -3.46 -16.44
C ALA A 84 0.29 -3.85 -17.66
N PRO A 85 0.57 -5.15 -17.85
CA PRO A 85 1.53 -5.58 -18.86
C PRO A 85 1.09 -5.26 -20.29
N ALA A 86 -0.21 -5.35 -20.56
CA ALA A 86 -0.72 -5.13 -21.93
C ALA A 86 -0.56 -3.68 -22.37
N GLU A 87 -0.55 -2.73 -21.42
CA GLU A 87 -0.42 -1.30 -21.71
C GLU A 87 0.98 -0.77 -21.43
N ASN A 88 1.89 -1.62 -21.02
CA ASN A 88 3.23 -1.21 -20.63
C ASN A 88 3.17 -0.07 -19.60
N TYR A 89 2.39 -0.27 -18.55
CA TYR A 89 2.03 0.77 -17.60
C TYR A 89 2.25 0.28 -16.18
N ILE A 90 2.98 1.07 -15.38
CA ILE A 90 3.32 0.73 -14.00
C ILE A 90 3.01 1.93 -13.11
N VAL A 91 2.33 1.69 -12.01
CA VAL A 91 2.01 2.73 -11.04
C VAL A 91 2.56 2.35 -9.67
N TYR A 92 3.13 3.33 -8.99
CA TYR A 92 3.68 3.18 -7.67
C TYR A 92 2.75 3.89 -6.67
N TYR A 93 2.27 3.16 -5.69
CA TYR A 93 1.37 3.69 -4.67
C TYR A 93 2.00 3.60 -3.29
N TRP A 94 1.78 4.62 -2.50
CA TRP A 94 2.19 4.61 -1.10
C TRP A 94 1.20 5.45 -0.30
N ALA A 95 1.17 5.24 1.03
CA ALA A 95 0.34 6.01 1.93
C ALA A 95 1.19 6.96 2.74
N SER A 96 0.66 8.12 3.05
CA SER A 96 1.30 9.03 3.97
C SER A 96 0.30 9.47 5.03
N LEU A 97 0.80 9.72 6.22
CA LEU A 97 -0.01 10.18 7.35
C LEU A 97 0.49 11.55 7.78
N ASP A 98 -0.38 12.54 7.68
CA ASP A 98 -0.08 13.90 8.15
C ASP A 98 -0.73 14.10 9.50
N ILE A 99 0.09 14.44 10.49
CA ILE A 99 -0.41 14.70 11.83
C ILE A 99 -0.38 16.20 12.05
N HIS A 100 -1.54 16.75 12.35
CA HIS A 100 -1.70 18.18 12.56
C HIS A 100 -1.98 18.48 14.02
N SER A 101 -1.51 19.63 14.46
CA SER A 101 -1.77 20.08 15.83
C SER A 101 -2.10 21.56 15.83
N SER A 102 -2.91 21.95 16.77
CA SER A 102 -3.16 23.36 17.03
C SER A 102 -3.38 23.54 18.53
N ASN A 103 -2.99 24.70 19.03
CA ASN A 103 -3.21 25.02 20.43
C ASN A 103 -4.62 25.51 20.62
N ILE A 104 -5.25 25.08 21.70
CA ILE A 104 -6.56 25.57 22.06
C ILE A 104 -6.47 26.19 23.44
N GLU A 105 -7.44 27.07 23.78
CA GLU A 105 -7.48 27.70 25.06
C GLU A 105 -7.62 26.64 26.17
N ALA A 106 -6.82 26.77 27.21
CA ALA A 106 -6.83 25.81 28.32
C ALA A 106 -7.99 26.15 29.27
N SER A 107 -9.21 25.86 28.80
CA SER A 107 -10.42 26.15 29.54
C SER A 107 -11.50 25.17 29.10
N GLU A 108 -12.58 25.10 29.90
CA GLU A 108 -13.74 24.29 29.57
C GLU A 108 -14.35 24.73 28.23
N ASP A 109 -14.50 26.05 28.06
CA ASP A 109 -15.04 26.59 26.81
C ASP A 109 -14.13 26.29 25.64
N GLY A 110 -12.83 26.37 25.81
CA GLY A 110 -11.89 26.06 24.75
C GLY A 110 -12.03 24.62 24.28
N MET A 111 -12.16 23.69 25.20
CA MET A 111 -12.35 22.28 24.86
C MET A 111 -13.68 22.05 24.13
N LEU A 112 -14.76 22.65 24.63
CA LEU A 112 -16.08 22.50 24.04
C LEU A 112 -16.12 23.07 22.61
N ASN A 113 -15.48 24.22 22.43
CA ASN A 113 -15.42 24.86 21.12
C ASN A 113 -14.63 23.99 20.13
N ALA A 114 -13.53 23.40 20.58
CA ALA A 114 -12.72 22.52 19.74
C ALA A 114 -13.51 21.29 19.29
N LEU A 115 -14.25 20.66 20.21
CA LEU A 115 -15.07 19.52 19.89
C LEU A 115 -16.12 19.84 18.81
N ARG A 116 -16.80 20.97 18.97
CA ARG A 116 -17.84 21.38 18.04
C ARG A 116 -17.29 21.76 16.67
N SER A 117 -16.18 22.50 16.65
CA SER A 117 -15.51 22.89 15.40
C SER A 117 -15.03 21.69 14.61
N LYS A 118 -14.36 20.73 15.26
CA LYS A 118 -13.81 19.57 14.58
C LYS A 118 -14.91 18.69 14.01
N LEU A 119 -16.01 18.55 14.73
CA LEU A 119 -17.13 17.75 14.24
C LEU A 119 -17.71 18.35 12.98
N VAL A 120 -17.94 19.67 12.97
CA VAL A 120 -18.49 20.38 11.81
C VAL A 120 -17.54 20.27 10.62
N THR A 121 -16.24 20.51 10.85
CA THR A 121 -15.22 20.42 9.80
C THR A 121 -15.17 19.03 9.19
N LYS A 122 -15.24 18.00 10.02
CA LYS A 122 -15.21 16.63 9.57
C LYS A 122 -16.41 16.29 8.69
N GLU A 123 -17.56 16.80 9.05
CA GLU A 123 -18.78 16.56 8.28
C GLU A 123 -18.76 17.26 6.92
N MET A 124 -18.06 18.37 6.82
CA MET A 124 -18.00 19.15 5.59
C MET A 124 -17.01 18.54 4.57
N ASN A 125 -16.18 17.63 4.99
CA ASN A 125 -15.24 16.95 4.12
C ASN A 125 -15.80 15.62 3.66
#